data_fd83cf711cad96dfc1fe216d4ebd33ec
#
_entry.id   fd83cf711cad96dfc1fe216d4ebd33ec
#
_cell.length_a   1.000
_cell.length_b   1.000
_cell.length_c   1.000
_cell.angle_alpha   90.00
_cell.angle_beta   90.00
_cell.angle_gamma   90.00
#
_symmetry.space_group_name_H-M   'P 1'
#
loop_
_entity.id
_entity.type
_entity.pdbx_description
1 polymer ?
#
loop_
_entity_poly.entity_id
_entity_poly.type
_entity_poly.pdbx_seq_one_letter_code
_entity_poly.pdbx_strand_id
1 'polypeptide(L)'
;SSHGNMVHPDKAIAKSFDDDLTNAILLAEKLGVPVVNTFSGCPGGSPQDAVPNWVTCPWPDDFSQILEYQWNEVLIPYWKEKAAFAREHGVHRIALELHPGFCVYNTKTLLRLREAVGPEIGANFDPSHLIWQGMDPCACIRELGKAGALYHFHAKDTKVDSINTALNGVLDTEHYGNELNRSWIFRAVGYGHGEEYWRAIISELRLAGYDYAISIEHEDSLMSGREGLLKAIQFLKNVLIYEDKGNMFWA
;
A
#
# COMPACT_ATOMS: atom_id res chain seq x y z
N SER A 1 -7.37 8.89 7.00
CA SER A 1 -6.13 8.59 6.28
C SER A 1 -5.29 9.85 6.15
N SER A 2 -3.99 9.69 6.13
CA SER A 2 -3.01 10.74 5.88
C SER A 2 -1.96 10.16 4.93
N HIS A 3 -1.79 10.76 3.76
CA HIS A 3 -0.88 10.27 2.75
C HIS A 3 0.23 11.30 2.53
N GLY A 4 1.43 10.99 3.02
CA GLY A 4 2.56 11.91 2.92
C GLY A 4 3.88 11.25 3.32
N ASN A 5 4.94 12.05 3.35
CA ASN A 5 6.28 11.60 3.69
C ASN A 5 6.75 12.23 5.02
N MET A 6 6.37 11.62 6.13
CA MET A 6 6.70 12.10 7.48
C MET A 6 8.19 12.01 7.81
N VAL A 7 8.95 11.28 7.01
CA VAL A 7 10.41 11.18 7.12
C VAL A 7 11.13 11.88 5.96
N HIS A 8 10.46 12.87 5.33
CA HIS A 8 11.06 13.67 4.27
C HIS A 8 12.34 14.35 4.77
N PRO A 9 13.43 14.44 3.94
CA PRO A 9 14.67 15.10 4.33
C PRO A 9 14.48 16.58 4.71
N ASP A 10 13.62 17.30 3.98
CA ASP A 10 13.18 18.64 4.38
C ASP A 10 12.28 18.55 5.63
N LYS A 11 12.77 19.12 6.73
CA LYS A 11 12.11 19.06 8.05
C LYS A 11 10.76 19.78 8.11
N ALA A 12 10.55 20.81 7.29
CA ALA A 12 9.28 21.53 7.26
C ALA A 12 8.21 20.68 6.56
N ILE A 13 8.58 19.99 5.47
CA ILE A 13 7.72 19.03 4.77
C ILE A 13 7.42 17.83 5.66
N ALA A 14 8.45 17.24 6.27
CA ALA A 14 8.28 16.12 7.20
C ALA A 14 7.31 16.45 8.34
N LYS A 15 7.52 17.62 8.97
CA LYS A 15 6.65 18.07 10.06
C LYS A 15 5.21 18.26 9.63
N SER A 16 4.95 18.85 8.48
CA SER A 16 3.59 19.05 7.98
C SER A 16 2.86 17.70 7.83
N PHE A 17 3.49 16.70 7.23
CA PHE A 17 2.91 15.37 7.08
C PHE A 17 2.80 14.61 8.41
N ASP A 18 3.73 14.82 9.33
CA ASP A 18 3.65 14.23 10.66
C ASP A 18 2.51 14.84 11.49
N ASP A 19 2.29 16.15 11.39
CA ASP A 19 1.15 16.83 12.00
C ASP A 19 -0.18 16.27 11.43
N ASP A 20 -0.27 16.05 10.13
CA ASP A 20 -1.45 15.44 9.49
C ASP A 20 -1.72 14.02 9.99
N LEU A 21 -0.67 13.19 10.10
CA LEU A 21 -0.80 11.83 10.63
C LEU A 21 -1.19 11.84 12.10
N THR A 22 -0.57 12.72 12.90
CA THR A 22 -0.91 12.93 14.32
C THR A 22 -2.39 13.31 14.45
N ASN A 23 -2.86 14.28 13.66
CA ASN A 23 -4.26 14.70 13.66
C ASN A 23 -5.21 13.57 13.22
N ALA A 24 -4.80 12.75 12.25
CA ALA A 24 -5.59 11.59 11.82
C ALA A 24 -5.73 10.55 12.95
N ILE A 25 -4.67 10.30 13.73
CA ILE A 25 -4.70 9.40 14.90
C ILE A 25 -5.64 9.97 15.97
N LEU A 26 -5.51 11.25 16.32
CA LEU A 26 -6.37 11.91 17.32
C LEU A 26 -7.85 11.96 16.89
N LEU A 27 -8.10 12.11 15.59
CA LEU A 27 -9.46 12.04 15.06
C LEU A 27 -10.02 10.62 15.12
N ALA A 28 -9.19 9.61 14.80
CA ALA A 28 -9.56 8.20 14.88
C ALA A 28 -9.94 7.82 16.33
N GLU A 29 -9.17 8.25 17.33
CA GLU A 29 -9.50 8.10 18.75
C GLU A 29 -10.89 8.67 19.07
N LYS A 30 -11.16 9.92 18.68
CA LYS A 30 -12.46 10.58 18.94
C LYS A 30 -13.63 9.89 18.28
N LEU A 31 -13.41 9.25 17.12
CA LEU A 31 -14.42 8.53 16.36
C LEU A 31 -14.53 7.04 16.74
N GLY A 32 -13.65 6.54 17.60
CA GLY A 32 -13.56 5.12 17.94
C GLY A 32 -13.14 4.24 16.76
N VAL A 33 -12.36 4.76 15.82
CA VAL A 33 -11.87 4.03 14.64
C VAL A 33 -10.50 3.44 14.94
N PRO A 34 -10.32 2.11 14.91
CA PRO A 34 -9.07 1.48 15.34
C PRO A 34 -7.95 1.48 14.28
N VAL A 35 -8.19 2.00 13.07
CA VAL A 35 -7.27 1.93 11.93
C VAL A 35 -7.02 3.32 11.35
N VAL A 36 -5.75 3.62 11.05
CA VAL A 36 -5.33 4.81 10.28
C VAL A 36 -4.48 4.36 9.09
N ASN A 37 -4.86 4.80 7.88
CA ASN A 37 -4.12 4.50 6.65
C ASN A 37 -3.12 5.62 6.35
N THR A 38 -1.91 5.25 5.92
CA THR A 38 -0.85 6.19 5.56
C THR A 38 0.22 5.51 4.69
N PHE A 39 1.26 6.26 4.28
CA PHE A 39 2.48 5.73 3.66
C PHE A 39 3.60 5.55 4.70
N SER A 40 4.61 4.75 4.36
CA SER A 40 5.77 4.56 5.26
C SER A 40 6.72 5.77 5.30
N GLY A 41 6.68 6.58 4.27
CA GLY A 41 7.69 7.60 4.02
C GLY A 41 8.92 7.05 3.29
N CYS A 42 9.73 7.98 2.78
CA CYS A 42 11.04 7.72 2.15
C CYS A 42 12.01 8.83 2.55
N PRO A 43 13.06 8.54 3.31
CA PRO A 43 14.12 9.50 3.63
C PRO A 43 15.02 9.82 2.43
N GLY A 44 15.94 10.77 2.61
CA GLY A 44 17.10 10.93 1.72
C GLY A 44 18.11 9.80 1.86
N GLY A 45 19.19 9.87 1.10
CA GLY A 45 20.30 8.91 1.20
C GLY A 45 21.29 9.24 2.32
N SER A 46 21.19 10.46 2.89
CA SER A 46 22.05 10.94 3.96
C SER A 46 21.35 12.04 4.80
N PRO A 47 21.91 12.42 5.97
CA PRO A 47 21.39 13.53 6.77
C PRO A 47 21.44 14.90 6.08
N GLN A 48 22.23 15.04 5.02
CA GLN A 48 22.44 16.29 4.28
C GLN A 48 21.54 16.41 3.04
N ASP A 49 20.82 15.36 2.69
CA ASP A 49 19.94 15.38 1.52
C ASP A 49 18.72 16.30 1.73
N ALA A 50 18.28 16.88 0.64
CA ALA A 50 17.10 17.75 0.62
C ALA A 50 15.86 17.08 0.00
N VAL A 51 16.03 15.94 -0.67
CA VAL A 51 14.97 15.20 -1.37
C VAL A 51 15.01 13.71 -1.04
N PRO A 52 13.88 13.00 -1.12
CA PRO A 52 13.84 11.56 -0.92
C PRO A 52 14.70 10.80 -1.93
N ASN A 53 15.20 9.64 -1.52
CA ASN A 53 15.95 8.73 -2.39
C ASN A 53 15.35 7.32 -2.29
N TRP A 54 14.53 6.92 -3.27
CA TRP A 54 13.96 5.58 -3.32
C TRP A 54 14.91 4.58 -3.95
N VAL A 55 15.52 3.73 -3.12
CA VAL A 55 16.51 2.73 -3.54
C VAL A 55 15.81 1.42 -3.92
N THR A 56 16.02 0.97 -5.16
CA THR A 56 15.44 -0.26 -5.72
C THR A 56 16.48 -1.28 -6.18
N CYS A 57 17.75 -0.95 -6.07
CA CYS A 57 18.86 -1.82 -6.44
C CYS A 57 19.97 -1.73 -5.38
N PRO A 58 20.58 -2.87 -4.96
CA PRO A 58 21.57 -2.87 -3.89
C PRO A 58 22.99 -2.52 -4.36
N TRP A 59 23.19 -2.31 -5.66
CA TRP A 59 24.49 -2.01 -6.25
C TRP A 59 24.41 -0.76 -7.13
N PRO A 60 25.42 0.13 -7.10
CA PRO A 60 26.67 0.10 -6.30
C PRO A 60 26.44 0.06 -4.78
N ASP A 61 27.50 -0.30 -4.02
CA ASP A 61 27.45 -0.46 -2.56
C ASP A 61 26.94 0.78 -1.81
N ASP A 62 27.05 1.97 -2.42
CA ASP A 62 26.45 3.21 -1.93
C ASP A 62 24.95 3.04 -1.66
N PHE A 63 24.22 2.34 -2.53
CA PHE A 63 22.78 2.10 -2.34
C PHE A 63 22.46 1.21 -1.14
N SER A 64 23.32 0.24 -0.83
CA SER A 64 23.19 -0.57 0.38
C SER A 64 23.43 0.27 1.64
N GLN A 65 24.40 1.19 1.62
CA GLN A 65 24.67 2.11 2.72
C GLN A 65 23.50 3.09 2.92
N ILE A 66 22.93 3.60 1.83
CA ILE A 66 21.72 4.42 1.88
C ILE A 66 20.57 3.66 2.54
N LEU A 67 20.33 2.40 2.15
CA LEU A 67 19.28 1.58 2.77
C LEU A 67 19.49 1.38 4.27
N GLU A 68 20.74 1.12 4.72
CA GLU A 68 21.05 0.99 6.14
C GLU A 68 20.73 2.28 6.91
N TYR A 69 21.15 3.43 6.40
CA TYR A 69 20.82 4.73 6.97
C TYR A 69 19.31 4.96 7.03
N GLN A 70 18.62 4.79 5.90
CA GLN A 70 17.18 5.03 5.79
C GLN A 70 16.38 4.18 6.79
N TRP A 71 16.70 2.91 6.90
CA TRP A 71 15.95 1.98 7.73
C TRP A 71 16.32 2.10 9.21
N ASN A 72 17.59 2.10 9.54
CA ASN A 72 18.05 1.96 10.93
C ASN A 72 18.12 3.29 11.67
N GLU A 73 18.45 4.39 10.95
CA GLU A 73 18.61 5.69 11.59
C GLU A 73 17.39 6.60 11.46
N VAL A 74 16.51 6.35 10.49
CA VAL A 74 15.36 7.23 10.23
C VAL A 74 14.03 6.49 10.39
N LEU A 75 13.77 5.49 9.55
CA LEU A 75 12.44 4.89 9.42
C LEU A 75 12.00 4.13 10.68
N ILE A 76 12.81 3.19 11.14
CA ILE A 76 12.49 2.36 12.32
C ILE A 76 12.34 3.22 13.58
N PRO A 77 13.24 4.16 13.90
CA PRO A 77 13.06 5.05 15.06
C PRO A 77 11.77 5.86 14.98
N TYR A 78 11.47 6.47 13.84
CA TYR A 78 10.24 7.22 13.64
C TYR A 78 8.98 6.36 13.89
N TRP A 79 8.92 5.19 13.28
CA TRP A 79 7.73 4.34 13.40
C TRP A 79 7.57 3.70 14.79
N LYS A 80 8.66 3.47 15.53
CA LYS A 80 8.58 3.06 16.94
C LYS A 80 7.88 4.11 17.81
N GLU A 81 8.25 5.37 17.64
CA GLU A 81 7.65 6.48 18.36
C GLU A 81 6.18 6.68 17.95
N LYS A 82 5.91 6.70 16.65
CA LYS A 82 4.56 6.93 16.12
C LYS A 82 3.59 5.78 16.45
N ALA A 83 4.05 4.53 16.44
CA ALA A 83 3.26 3.39 16.84
C ALA A 83 2.92 3.39 18.34
N ALA A 84 3.86 3.82 19.18
CA ALA A 84 3.61 4.02 20.62
C ALA A 84 2.54 5.09 20.84
N PHE A 85 2.69 6.24 20.18
CA PHE A 85 1.71 7.32 20.22
C PHE A 85 0.32 6.85 19.76
N ALA A 86 0.23 6.16 18.63
CA ALA A 86 -1.04 5.65 18.11
C ALA A 86 -1.72 4.69 19.10
N ARG A 87 -0.95 3.80 19.73
CA ARG A 87 -1.46 2.86 20.74
C ARG A 87 -2.00 3.57 21.99
N GLU A 88 -1.32 4.62 22.47
CA GLU A 88 -1.77 5.45 23.61
C GLU A 88 -3.11 6.12 23.32
N HIS A 89 -3.40 6.42 22.05
CA HIS A 89 -4.65 7.00 21.56
C HIS A 89 -5.67 5.96 21.04
N GLY A 90 -5.52 4.68 21.41
CA GLY A 90 -6.48 3.62 21.04
C GLY A 90 -6.46 3.20 19.58
N VAL A 91 -5.51 3.70 18.77
CA VAL A 91 -5.30 3.28 17.38
C VAL A 91 -4.26 2.16 17.36
N HIS A 92 -4.73 0.93 17.23
CA HIS A 92 -3.90 -0.27 17.29
C HIS A 92 -3.47 -0.79 15.91
N ARG A 93 -3.89 -0.12 14.83
CA ARG A 93 -3.62 -0.53 13.45
C ARG A 93 -3.20 0.68 12.61
N ILE A 94 -1.93 0.71 12.25
CA ILE A 94 -1.39 1.66 11.26
C ILE A 94 -1.25 0.87 9.97
N ALA A 95 -2.14 1.12 9.02
CA ALA A 95 -2.19 0.43 7.75
C ALA A 95 -1.34 1.19 6.72
N LEU A 96 -0.14 0.69 6.47
CA LEU A 96 0.78 1.26 5.49
C LEU A 96 0.44 0.74 4.10
N GLU A 97 0.24 1.65 3.17
CA GLU A 97 0.10 1.28 1.77
C GLU A 97 1.45 0.86 1.20
N LEU A 98 1.47 -0.30 0.52
CA LEU A 98 2.67 -0.84 -0.11
C LEU A 98 2.92 -0.10 -1.43
N HIS A 99 3.40 1.12 -1.32
CA HIS A 99 3.48 2.05 -2.45
C HIS A 99 4.92 2.26 -2.92
N PRO A 100 5.24 2.01 -4.21
CA PRO A 100 6.54 2.38 -4.80
C PRO A 100 6.84 3.88 -4.64
N GLY A 101 8.11 4.20 -4.44
CA GLY A 101 8.55 5.55 -4.05
C GLY A 101 8.63 5.75 -2.54
N PHE A 102 8.18 4.78 -1.73
CA PHE A 102 8.33 4.75 -0.28
C PHE A 102 9.13 3.52 0.16
N CYS A 103 9.64 3.52 1.39
CA CYS A 103 10.46 2.41 1.89
C CYS A 103 9.68 1.09 2.04
N VAL A 104 8.39 1.15 2.33
CA VAL A 104 7.50 -0.01 2.36
C VAL A 104 6.69 -0.05 1.06
N TYR A 105 7.08 -0.93 0.14
CA TYR A 105 6.47 -1.04 -1.19
C TYR A 105 6.17 -2.48 -1.63
N ASN A 106 6.44 -3.46 -0.74
CA ASN A 106 6.15 -4.87 -0.97
C ASN A 106 5.99 -5.61 0.36
N THR A 107 5.57 -6.86 0.30
CA THR A 107 5.34 -7.71 1.47
C THR A 107 6.57 -7.84 2.37
N LYS A 108 7.76 -8.02 1.78
CA LYS A 108 9.02 -8.16 2.51
C LYS A 108 9.37 -6.92 3.32
N THR A 109 9.23 -5.73 2.72
CA THR A 109 9.56 -4.46 3.40
C THR A 109 8.54 -4.12 4.48
N LEU A 110 7.26 -4.46 4.29
CA LEU A 110 6.25 -4.31 5.34
C LEU A 110 6.57 -5.20 6.54
N LEU A 111 6.84 -6.48 6.31
CA LEU A 111 7.12 -7.43 7.38
C LEU A 111 8.42 -7.08 8.13
N ARG A 112 9.44 -6.58 7.42
CA ARG A 112 10.66 -6.02 8.04
C ARG A 112 10.34 -4.88 9.01
N LEU A 113 9.51 -3.94 8.60
CA LEU A 113 9.14 -2.82 9.46
C LEU A 113 8.30 -3.29 10.65
N ARG A 114 7.33 -4.17 10.41
CA ARG A 114 6.49 -4.76 11.46
C ARG A 114 7.31 -5.51 12.51
N GLU A 115 8.29 -6.31 12.09
CA GLU A 115 9.20 -7.03 13.00
C GLU A 115 10.00 -6.05 13.88
N ALA A 116 10.47 -4.95 13.30
CA ALA A 116 11.29 -3.96 14.02
C ALA A 116 10.49 -3.04 14.95
N VAL A 117 9.22 -2.76 14.65
CA VAL A 117 8.39 -1.76 15.34
C VAL A 117 7.36 -2.42 16.25
N GLY A 118 6.56 -3.34 15.72
CA GLY A 118 5.50 -4.01 16.48
C GLY A 118 4.25 -4.32 15.66
N PRO A 119 3.27 -4.97 16.31
CA PRO A 119 2.05 -5.42 15.66
C PRO A 119 1.13 -4.29 15.20
N GLU A 120 1.35 -3.07 15.61
CA GLU A 120 0.58 -1.91 15.13
C GLU A 120 0.78 -1.66 13.63
N ILE A 121 1.94 -2.06 13.07
CA ILE A 121 2.25 -1.93 11.64
C ILE A 121 1.60 -3.07 10.85
N GLY A 122 0.81 -2.72 9.85
CA GLY A 122 0.19 -3.65 8.91
C GLY A 122 -0.05 -3.00 7.56
N ALA A 123 -0.67 -3.74 6.65
CA ALA A 123 -0.91 -3.30 5.28
C ALA A 123 -2.25 -2.60 5.11
N ASN A 124 -2.24 -1.45 4.46
CA ASN A 124 -3.29 -1.06 3.54
C ASN A 124 -2.93 -1.70 2.20
N PHE A 125 -3.60 -2.78 1.85
CA PHE A 125 -3.24 -3.59 0.70
C PHE A 125 -3.89 -3.04 -0.57
N ASP A 126 -3.08 -2.44 -1.42
CA ASP A 126 -3.49 -2.02 -2.76
C ASP A 126 -2.84 -2.95 -3.80
N PRO A 127 -3.61 -3.86 -4.44
CA PRO A 127 -3.07 -4.79 -5.42
C PRO A 127 -2.49 -4.08 -6.64
N SER A 128 -2.98 -2.90 -6.99
CA SER A 128 -2.55 -2.20 -8.20
C SER A 128 -1.06 -1.91 -8.22
N HIS A 129 -0.50 -1.53 -7.07
CA HIS A 129 0.93 -1.26 -6.93
C HIS A 129 1.79 -2.51 -6.99
N LEU A 130 1.25 -3.66 -6.58
CA LEU A 130 1.97 -4.94 -6.59
C LEU A 130 1.96 -5.57 -7.99
N ILE A 131 0.83 -5.48 -8.67
CA ILE A 131 0.62 -6.07 -10.01
C ILE A 131 1.66 -5.60 -11.00
N TRP A 132 1.87 -4.29 -11.14
CA TRP A 132 2.84 -3.78 -12.11
C TRP A 132 4.30 -4.10 -11.75
N GLN A 133 4.58 -4.34 -10.47
CA GLN A 133 5.89 -4.82 -10.01
C GLN A 133 6.11 -6.32 -10.29
N GLY A 134 5.12 -7.04 -10.83
CA GLY A 134 5.20 -8.46 -11.11
C GLY A 134 4.92 -9.36 -9.91
N MET A 135 4.32 -8.82 -8.84
CA MET A 135 3.90 -9.62 -7.69
C MET A 135 2.49 -10.19 -7.89
N ASP A 136 2.27 -11.40 -7.35
CA ASP A 136 0.95 -12.02 -7.27
C ASP A 136 0.22 -11.54 -6.00
N PRO A 137 -0.88 -10.78 -6.12
CA PRO A 137 -1.65 -10.32 -4.96
C PRO A 137 -2.15 -11.44 -4.07
N CYS A 138 -2.54 -12.59 -4.63
CA CYS A 138 -3.02 -13.74 -3.85
C CYS A 138 -1.91 -14.30 -2.94
N ALA A 139 -0.71 -14.45 -3.46
CA ALA A 139 0.46 -14.86 -2.66
C ALA A 139 0.78 -13.85 -1.56
N CYS A 140 0.73 -12.55 -1.87
CA CYS A 140 0.99 -11.48 -0.91
C CYS A 140 -0.07 -11.44 0.21
N ILE A 141 -1.37 -11.57 -0.13
CA ILE A 141 -2.47 -11.62 0.84
C ILE A 141 -2.29 -12.81 1.78
N ARG A 142 -1.95 -13.98 1.24
CA ARG A 142 -1.72 -15.19 2.04
C ARG A 142 -0.59 -15.00 3.05
N GLU A 143 0.52 -14.40 2.64
CA GLU A 143 1.67 -14.17 3.51
C GLU A 143 1.35 -13.13 4.60
N LEU A 144 0.75 -12.01 4.22
CA LEU A 144 0.33 -10.97 5.15
C LEU A 144 -0.78 -11.46 6.10
N GLY A 145 -1.68 -12.31 5.62
CA GLY A 145 -2.71 -12.95 6.43
C GLY A 145 -2.14 -13.85 7.52
N LYS A 146 -1.14 -14.68 7.18
CA LYS A 146 -0.42 -15.52 8.18
C LYS A 146 0.26 -14.66 9.26
N ALA A 147 0.77 -13.50 8.89
CA ALA A 147 1.39 -12.56 9.81
C ALA A 147 0.39 -11.71 10.61
N GLY A 148 -0.93 -11.82 10.35
CA GLY A 148 -1.95 -10.97 10.94
C GLY A 148 -1.76 -9.49 10.59
N ALA A 149 -1.27 -9.21 9.39
CA ALA A 149 -0.82 -7.87 8.96
C ALA A 149 -1.72 -7.22 7.89
N LEU A 150 -2.89 -7.78 7.58
CA LEU A 150 -3.87 -7.17 6.67
C LEU A 150 -4.84 -6.29 7.48
N TYR A 151 -4.75 -4.98 7.34
CA TYR A 151 -5.52 -4.03 8.13
C TYR A 151 -6.54 -3.26 7.34
N HIS A 152 -6.26 -3.00 6.07
CA HIS A 152 -7.16 -2.34 5.13
C HIS A 152 -6.90 -2.84 3.71
N PHE A 153 -7.88 -2.66 2.81
CA PHE A 153 -7.77 -3.07 1.42
C PHE A 153 -8.28 -1.97 0.49
N HIS A 154 -7.46 -1.59 -0.49
CA HIS A 154 -7.86 -0.74 -1.60
C HIS A 154 -8.24 -1.59 -2.83
N ALA A 155 -9.42 -1.37 -3.37
CA ALA A 155 -9.84 -1.94 -4.64
C ALA A 155 -9.47 -0.97 -5.76
N LYS A 156 -8.29 -1.18 -6.32
CA LYS A 156 -7.73 -0.48 -7.49
C LYS A 156 -7.04 -1.50 -8.38
N ASP A 157 -7.14 -1.32 -9.68
CA ASP A 157 -6.58 -2.23 -10.68
C ASP A 157 -5.44 -1.58 -11.46
N THR A 158 -4.67 -2.38 -12.17
CA THR A 158 -3.58 -1.93 -13.04
C THR A 158 -3.61 -2.72 -14.34
N LYS A 159 -3.42 -2.04 -15.46
CA LYS A 159 -3.16 -2.66 -16.75
C LYS A 159 -1.69 -2.51 -17.10
N VAL A 160 -0.99 -3.63 -17.21
CA VAL A 160 0.39 -3.68 -17.72
C VAL A 160 0.34 -3.73 -19.25
N ASP A 161 1.04 -2.83 -19.91
CA ASP A 161 1.24 -2.86 -21.35
C ASP A 161 2.39 -3.83 -21.69
N SER A 162 2.06 -4.93 -22.38
CA SER A 162 3.03 -5.98 -22.67
C SER A 162 4.12 -5.56 -23.64
N ILE A 163 3.84 -4.60 -24.53
CA ILE A 163 4.82 -4.12 -25.52
C ILE A 163 5.80 -3.16 -24.86
N ASN A 164 5.27 -2.13 -24.20
CA ASN A 164 6.10 -1.14 -23.52
C ASN A 164 6.93 -1.78 -22.41
N THR A 165 6.35 -2.70 -21.64
CA THR A 165 7.06 -3.45 -20.60
C THR A 165 8.15 -4.35 -21.18
N ALA A 166 7.90 -5.00 -22.31
CA ALA A 166 8.92 -5.82 -22.97
C ALA A 166 10.12 -4.99 -23.48
N LEU A 167 9.90 -3.73 -23.80
CA LEU A 167 10.96 -2.83 -24.28
C LEU A 167 11.68 -2.11 -23.13
N ASN A 168 10.95 -1.64 -22.14
CA ASN A 168 11.44 -0.67 -21.15
C ASN A 168 11.46 -1.21 -19.70
N GLY A 169 10.86 -2.37 -19.45
CA GLY A 169 10.64 -2.89 -18.09
C GLY A 169 9.49 -2.16 -17.39
N VAL A 170 9.38 -2.40 -16.09
CA VAL A 170 8.27 -1.87 -15.25
C VAL A 170 8.63 -0.62 -14.43
N LEU A 171 9.93 -0.33 -14.27
CA LEU A 171 10.40 0.90 -13.62
C LEU A 171 10.33 2.04 -14.63
N ASP A 172 9.16 2.65 -14.71
CA ASP A 172 8.78 3.62 -15.72
C ASP A 172 8.71 5.02 -15.11
N THR A 173 9.41 5.98 -15.72
CA THR A 173 9.41 7.40 -15.32
C THR A 173 8.61 8.27 -16.29
N GLU A 174 7.94 7.69 -17.28
CA GLU A 174 7.06 8.42 -18.19
C GLU A 174 5.89 9.05 -17.42
N HIS A 175 5.50 10.27 -17.80
CA HIS A 175 4.44 10.99 -17.12
C HIS A 175 3.08 10.25 -17.24
N TYR A 176 2.30 10.23 -16.16
CA TYR A 176 1.01 9.51 -16.09
C TYR A 176 0.01 9.89 -17.18
N GLY A 177 0.06 11.12 -17.71
CA GLY A 177 -0.78 11.58 -18.82
C GLY A 177 -0.33 11.14 -20.21
N ASN A 178 0.75 10.37 -20.32
CA ASN A 178 1.22 9.80 -21.60
C ASN A 178 0.97 8.29 -21.66
N GLU A 179 -0.29 7.92 -21.53
CA GLU A 179 -0.76 6.54 -21.33
C GLU A 179 -0.24 5.57 -22.39
N LEU A 180 -0.16 6.01 -23.66
CA LEU A 180 0.27 5.16 -24.78
C LEU A 180 1.74 4.72 -24.70
N ASN A 181 2.58 5.46 -23.99
CA ASN A 181 4.01 5.17 -23.88
C ASN A 181 4.42 4.58 -22.53
N ARG A 182 3.46 4.47 -21.60
CA ARG A 182 3.71 3.91 -20.28
C ARG A 182 3.75 2.38 -20.29
N SER A 183 4.61 1.82 -19.46
CA SER A 183 4.67 0.37 -19.23
C SER A 183 3.43 -0.17 -18.51
N TRP A 184 2.73 0.67 -17.76
CA TRP A 184 1.51 0.33 -17.03
C TRP A 184 0.71 1.60 -16.71
N ILE A 185 -0.61 1.44 -16.55
CA ILE A 185 -1.52 2.50 -16.12
C ILE A 185 -2.49 1.96 -15.07
N PHE A 186 -2.87 2.81 -14.11
CA PHE A 186 -3.93 2.47 -13.19
C PHE A 186 -5.28 2.42 -13.88
N ARG A 187 -6.12 1.50 -13.45
CA ARG A 187 -7.44 1.27 -13.99
C ARG A 187 -8.49 1.11 -12.89
N ALA A 188 -9.70 1.50 -13.17
CA ALA A 188 -10.83 1.11 -12.34
C ALA A 188 -10.93 -0.42 -12.24
N VAL A 189 -11.39 -0.91 -11.09
CA VAL A 189 -11.53 -2.35 -10.81
C VAL A 189 -12.29 -3.07 -11.94
N GLY A 190 -11.70 -4.13 -12.47
CA GLY A 190 -12.25 -4.89 -13.59
C GLY A 190 -11.82 -4.40 -14.98
N TYR A 191 -11.04 -3.32 -15.08
CA TYR A 191 -10.52 -2.79 -16.35
C TYR A 191 -9.04 -3.12 -16.59
N GLY A 192 -8.32 -3.53 -15.56
CA GLY A 192 -6.99 -4.16 -15.69
C GLY A 192 -7.10 -5.67 -15.79
N HIS A 193 -7.87 -6.26 -14.88
CA HIS A 193 -8.09 -7.70 -14.75
C HIS A 193 -9.58 -8.02 -14.61
N GLY A 194 -10.01 -9.19 -15.13
CA GLY A 194 -11.40 -9.62 -15.13
C GLY A 194 -11.84 -10.27 -13.80
N GLU A 195 -13.10 -10.76 -13.80
CA GLU A 195 -13.74 -11.34 -12.61
C GLU A 195 -12.99 -12.54 -12.04
N GLU A 196 -12.41 -13.40 -12.86
CA GLU A 196 -11.66 -14.57 -12.40
C GLU A 196 -10.51 -14.16 -11.46
N TYR A 197 -9.74 -13.16 -11.89
CA TYR A 197 -8.62 -12.63 -11.12
C TYR A 197 -9.08 -12.01 -9.79
N TRP A 198 -10.12 -11.18 -9.85
CA TRP A 198 -10.67 -10.53 -8.66
C TRP A 198 -11.36 -11.51 -7.72
N ARG A 199 -12.03 -12.55 -8.24
CA ARG A 199 -12.59 -13.64 -7.40
C ARG A 199 -11.48 -14.41 -6.66
N ALA A 200 -10.32 -14.60 -7.28
CA ALA A 200 -9.18 -15.20 -6.59
C ALA A 200 -8.69 -14.31 -5.45
N ILE A 201 -8.53 -13.00 -5.67
CA ILE A 201 -8.17 -12.03 -4.62
C ILE A 201 -9.18 -12.05 -3.46
N ILE A 202 -10.49 -11.98 -3.75
CA ILE A 202 -11.54 -12.02 -2.73
C ILE A 202 -11.52 -13.33 -1.95
N SER A 203 -11.26 -14.45 -2.62
CA SER A 203 -11.14 -15.76 -1.97
C SER A 203 -9.95 -15.80 -1.01
N GLU A 204 -8.79 -15.25 -1.40
CA GLU A 204 -7.61 -15.19 -0.52
C GLU A 204 -7.82 -14.24 0.68
N LEU A 205 -8.48 -13.09 0.49
CA LEU A 205 -8.86 -12.22 1.60
C LEU A 205 -9.74 -12.96 2.60
N ARG A 206 -10.71 -13.73 2.11
CA ARG A 206 -11.62 -14.53 2.92
C ARG A 206 -10.88 -15.64 3.68
N LEU A 207 -9.96 -16.33 3.01
CA LEU A 207 -9.10 -17.35 3.61
C LEU A 207 -8.15 -16.78 4.67
N ALA A 208 -7.65 -15.57 4.46
CA ALA A 208 -6.84 -14.83 5.41
C ALA A 208 -7.63 -14.30 6.62
N GLY A 209 -8.97 -14.45 6.63
CA GLY A 209 -9.84 -13.94 7.69
C GLY A 209 -10.03 -12.43 7.66
N TYR A 210 -9.80 -11.78 6.51
CA TYR A 210 -10.05 -10.36 6.36
C TYR A 210 -11.56 -10.07 6.36
N ASP A 211 -12.00 -9.28 7.31
CA ASP A 211 -13.41 -8.87 7.48
C ASP A 211 -13.46 -7.38 7.86
N TYR A 212 -12.94 -6.53 6.99
CA TYR A 212 -12.94 -5.08 7.13
C TYR A 212 -13.32 -4.40 5.81
N ALA A 213 -13.17 -3.09 5.73
CA ALA A 213 -13.58 -2.32 4.55
C ALA A 213 -12.76 -2.65 3.30
N ILE A 214 -13.44 -2.75 2.17
CA ILE A 214 -12.85 -2.72 0.83
C ILE A 214 -13.16 -1.35 0.23
N SER A 215 -12.18 -0.47 0.22
CA SER A 215 -12.32 0.90 -0.26
C SER A 215 -11.97 0.97 -1.75
N ILE A 216 -12.85 1.56 -2.55
CA ILE A 216 -12.55 1.82 -3.94
C ILE A 216 -11.64 3.04 -4.04
N GLU A 217 -10.50 2.89 -4.72
CA GLU A 217 -9.63 3.98 -5.11
C GLU A 217 -9.67 4.15 -6.63
N HIS A 218 -9.83 5.39 -7.10
CA HIS A 218 -9.97 5.71 -8.52
C HIS A 218 -8.82 6.59 -8.99
N GLU A 219 -7.96 6.03 -9.83
CA GLU A 219 -6.87 6.72 -10.54
C GLU A 219 -6.83 6.35 -12.03
N ASP A 220 -7.98 6.01 -12.61
CA ASP A 220 -8.12 5.66 -14.02
C ASP A 220 -8.20 6.93 -14.88
N SER A 221 -7.15 7.20 -15.66
CA SER A 221 -7.09 8.37 -16.55
C SER A 221 -8.02 8.26 -17.77
N LEU A 222 -8.53 7.06 -18.07
CA LEU A 222 -9.37 6.82 -19.26
C LEU A 222 -10.87 6.96 -18.99
N MET A 223 -11.28 7.27 -17.76
CA MET A 223 -12.68 7.52 -17.42
C MET A 223 -12.83 8.55 -16.30
N SER A 224 -14.01 9.17 -16.21
CA SER A 224 -14.29 10.11 -15.13
C SER A 224 -14.36 9.40 -13.78
N GLY A 225 -14.04 10.10 -12.69
CA GLY A 225 -14.15 9.55 -11.33
C GLY A 225 -15.55 9.01 -11.00
N ARG A 226 -16.62 9.67 -11.50
CA ARG A 226 -18.00 9.20 -11.33
C ARG A 226 -18.25 7.89 -12.08
N GLU A 227 -17.83 7.80 -13.33
CA GLU A 227 -18.02 6.58 -14.14
C GLU A 227 -17.22 5.42 -13.56
N GLY A 228 -15.94 5.66 -13.23
CA GLY A 228 -15.07 4.66 -12.64
C GLY A 228 -15.59 4.12 -11.31
N LEU A 229 -16.06 5.00 -10.42
CA LEU A 229 -16.65 4.60 -9.14
C LEU A 229 -17.89 3.72 -9.34
N LEU A 230 -18.82 4.12 -10.21
CA LEU A 230 -20.06 3.35 -10.45
C LEU A 230 -19.76 1.97 -11.05
N LYS A 231 -18.82 1.89 -12.00
CA LYS A 231 -18.40 0.63 -12.61
C LYS A 231 -17.67 -0.28 -11.61
N ALA A 232 -16.78 0.29 -10.78
CA ALA A 232 -16.10 -0.46 -9.73
C ALA A 232 -17.08 -1.03 -8.70
N ILE A 233 -18.09 -0.26 -8.26
CA ILE A 233 -19.15 -0.74 -7.36
C ILE A 233 -19.91 -1.91 -7.99
N GLN A 234 -20.33 -1.78 -9.25
CA GLN A 234 -21.07 -2.84 -9.93
C GLN A 234 -20.23 -4.11 -10.08
N PHE A 235 -18.96 -3.97 -10.49
CA PHE A 235 -18.03 -5.08 -10.62
C PHE A 235 -17.79 -5.78 -9.28
N LEU A 236 -17.48 -5.03 -8.23
CA LEU A 236 -17.23 -5.59 -6.90
C LEU A 236 -18.46 -6.33 -6.34
N LYS A 237 -19.67 -5.82 -6.57
CA LYS A 237 -20.91 -6.53 -6.18
C LYS A 237 -21.03 -7.93 -6.78
N ASN A 238 -20.45 -8.17 -7.95
CA ASN A 238 -20.49 -9.49 -8.61
C ASN A 238 -19.42 -10.46 -8.10
N VAL A 239 -18.33 -9.95 -7.50
CA VAL A 239 -17.20 -10.79 -7.06
C VAL A 239 -17.07 -10.93 -5.56
N LEU A 240 -17.67 -10.03 -4.77
CA LEU A 240 -17.63 -10.07 -3.31
C LEU A 240 -18.47 -11.23 -2.76
N ILE A 241 -17.99 -11.81 -1.66
CA ILE A 241 -18.68 -12.85 -0.89
C ILE A 241 -19.28 -12.17 0.34
N TYR A 242 -20.61 -12.18 0.48
CA TYR A 242 -21.34 -11.49 1.54
C TYR A 242 -21.76 -12.37 2.71
N GLU A 243 -22.03 -13.65 2.43
CA GLU A 243 -22.56 -14.56 3.44
C GLU A 243 -21.43 -15.26 4.21
N ASP A 244 -21.76 -15.71 5.41
CA ASP A 244 -20.87 -16.54 6.21
C ASP A 244 -20.57 -17.87 5.53
N LYS A 245 -19.51 -18.54 6.00
CA LYS A 245 -19.15 -19.88 5.49
C LYS A 245 -20.30 -20.85 5.71
N GLY A 246 -20.70 -21.53 4.65
CA GLY A 246 -21.65 -22.64 4.76
C GLY A 246 -21.06 -23.84 5.52
N ASN A 247 -21.93 -24.70 6.03
CA ASN A 247 -21.54 -25.96 6.66
C ASN A 247 -21.02 -26.95 5.59
N MET A 248 -19.88 -27.55 5.85
CA MET A 248 -19.32 -28.62 5.01
C MET A 248 -19.98 -29.95 5.38
N PHE A 249 -21.23 -30.15 4.93
CA PHE A 249 -21.98 -31.38 5.24
C PHE A 249 -21.43 -32.64 4.53
N TRP A 250 -20.47 -32.47 3.63
CA TRP A 250 -19.80 -33.54 2.88
C TRP A 250 -18.45 -33.95 3.47
N ALA A 251 -17.94 -33.29 4.53
CA ALA A 251 -16.62 -33.52 5.14
C ALA A 251 -16.73 -33.90 6.62
#